data_f43fa3b3f903e909db60d2831d1366b9
#
_entry.id   f43fa3b3f903e909db60d2831d1366b9
#
_cell.length_a   1.000
_cell.length_b   1.000
_cell.length_c   1.000
_cell.angle_alpha   90.00
_cell.angle_beta   90.00
_cell.angle_gamma   90.00
#
_symmetry.space_group_name_H-M   'P 1'
#
loop_
_entity.id
_entity.type
_entity.pdbx_description
1 polymer ?
#
loop_
_entity_poly.entity_id
_entity_poly.type
_entity_poly.pdbx_seq_one_letter_code
_entity_poly.pdbx_strand_id
1 'polypeptide(L)'
;MQELTALRQNPTHAVALVGARGSGKRTLAEQIVAEVLGIENEKLPNHPYFLQVNPDETTVSIEQVRELQHFTQLKTIGSAPIRRAVIILGAGYMTTEAQNAFLKLLEEPPADTMLVLTVENERALLPTIMSRVRPIPVRQVPEAAVRAHFTENFDQAAVEKAYFLSGGLPGLMQALLQDEQTHPLVGAVATAKNILQKPTFERLLLVDELSKKKDEARSTLQALQQIAETGLQGAGKQHDNAKIKRWHTVLTAVYEAEKAFAANANAKIVLTNLMLAF
;
A
#
# COMPACT_ATOMS: atom_id res chain seq x y z
N MET A 1 12.05 1.16 -13.89
CA MET A 1 12.07 0.68 -15.30
C MET A 1 13.20 -0.34 -15.54
N GLN A 2 14.47 -0.05 -15.26
CA GLN A 2 15.59 -1.00 -15.51
C GLN A 2 15.45 -2.33 -14.74
N GLU A 3 15.03 -2.31 -13.48
CA GLU A 3 14.85 -3.53 -12.68
C GLU A 3 13.70 -4.42 -13.17
N LEU A 4 12.62 -3.83 -13.67
CA LEU A 4 11.51 -4.57 -14.27
C LEU A 4 11.91 -5.23 -15.59
N THR A 5 12.72 -4.53 -16.41
CA THR A 5 13.27 -5.09 -17.65
C THR A 5 14.22 -6.26 -17.36
N ALA A 6 15.01 -6.17 -16.29
CA ALA A 6 15.89 -7.24 -15.85
C ALA A 6 15.10 -8.47 -15.34
N LEU A 7 13.97 -8.27 -14.65
CA LEU A 7 13.08 -9.36 -14.25
C LEU A 7 12.42 -10.07 -15.43
N ARG A 8 12.10 -9.34 -16.50
CA ARG A 8 11.58 -9.92 -17.75
C ARG A 8 12.61 -10.84 -18.41
N GLN A 9 13.87 -10.45 -18.42
CA GLN A 9 14.95 -11.21 -19.05
C GLN A 9 15.45 -12.36 -18.20
N ASN A 10 15.35 -12.24 -16.88
CA ASN A 10 15.83 -13.26 -15.95
C ASN A 10 14.91 -13.29 -14.70
N PRO A 11 13.75 -13.96 -14.78
CA PRO A 11 12.79 -13.99 -13.70
C PRO A 11 13.41 -14.67 -12.46
N THR A 12 13.45 -13.94 -11.35
CA THR A 12 13.81 -14.50 -10.04
C THR A 12 12.58 -15.19 -9.44
N HIS A 13 12.80 -16.27 -8.70
CA HIS A 13 11.71 -17.05 -8.10
C HIS A 13 10.86 -16.23 -7.10
N ALA A 14 11.47 -15.25 -6.41
CA ALA A 14 10.75 -14.45 -5.43
C ALA A 14 11.19 -12.98 -5.45
N VAL A 15 10.24 -12.06 -5.51
CA VAL A 15 10.45 -10.61 -5.45
C VAL A 15 9.57 -9.99 -4.37
N ALA A 16 10.07 -8.94 -3.70
CA ALA A 16 9.31 -8.14 -2.76
C ALA A 16 9.21 -6.70 -3.26
N LEU A 17 8.01 -6.24 -3.62
CA LEU A 17 7.72 -4.85 -3.96
C LEU A 17 7.57 -4.05 -2.67
N VAL A 18 8.53 -3.18 -2.37
CA VAL A 18 8.61 -2.43 -1.12
C VAL A 18 8.24 -0.97 -1.37
N GLY A 19 7.28 -0.44 -0.62
CA GLY A 19 6.89 0.97 -0.76
C GLY A 19 5.64 1.33 0.02
N ALA A 20 5.33 2.62 0.12
CA ALA A 20 4.18 3.13 0.85
C ALA A 20 2.85 2.52 0.38
N ARG A 21 1.87 2.45 1.27
CA ARG A 21 0.50 2.05 0.92
C ARG A 21 -0.06 3.01 -0.13
N GLY A 22 -0.75 2.50 -1.15
CA GLY A 22 -1.26 3.33 -2.26
C GLY A 22 -0.24 3.67 -3.35
N SER A 23 1.01 3.20 -3.26
CA SER A 23 2.05 3.46 -4.28
C SER A 23 1.87 2.66 -5.59
N GLY A 24 0.80 1.88 -5.73
CA GLY A 24 0.54 1.07 -6.93
C GLY A 24 1.24 -0.30 -6.95
N LYS A 25 1.74 -0.80 -5.79
CA LYS A 25 2.40 -2.11 -5.71
C LYS A 25 1.54 -3.26 -6.21
N ARG A 26 0.23 -3.24 -5.92
CA ARG A 26 -0.70 -4.27 -6.39
C ARG A 26 -0.76 -4.28 -7.92
N THR A 27 -1.06 -3.15 -8.53
CA THR A 27 -1.13 -3.01 -9.99
C THR A 27 0.18 -3.42 -10.66
N LEU A 28 1.32 -3.01 -10.07
CA LEU A 28 2.64 -3.39 -10.54
C LEU A 28 2.89 -4.91 -10.42
N ALA A 29 2.48 -5.54 -9.32
CA ALA A 29 2.59 -6.98 -9.13
C ALA A 29 1.76 -7.76 -10.16
N GLU A 30 0.50 -7.35 -10.37
CA GLU A 30 -0.40 -7.93 -11.35
C GLU A 30 0.17 -7.79 -12.77
N GLN A 31 0.71 -6.63 -13.12
CA GLN A 31 1.35 -6.40 -14.42
C GLN A 31 2.59 -7.28 -14.63
N ILE A 32 3.49 -7.37 -13.63
CA ILE A 32 4.68 -8.22 -13.69
C ILE A 32 4.27 -9.68 -13.92
N VAL A 33 3.28 -10.16 -13.17
CA VAL A 33 2.81 -11.53 -13.25
C VAL A 33 2.14 -11.82 -14.59
N ALA A 34 1.28 -10.94 -15.08
CA ALA A 34 0.64 -11.09 -16.39
C ALA A 34 1.67 -11.16 -17.52
N GLU A 35 2.67 -10.30 -17.50
CA GLU A 35 3.77 -10.31 -18.46
C GLU A 35 4.59 -11.61 -18.41
N VAL A 36 4.92 -12.10 -17.21
CA VAL A 36 5.70 -13.34 -17.02
C VAL A 36 4.91 -14.58 -17.47
N LEU A 37 3.59 -14.59 -17.24
CA LEU A 37 2.70 -15.65 -17.71
C LEU A 37 2.33 -15.51 -19.20
N GLY A 38 2.67 -14.38 -19.85
CA GLY A 38 2.37 -14.12 -21.26
C GLY A 38 0.88 -13.91 -21.55
N ILE A 39 0.15 -13.31 -20.61
CA ILE A 39 -1.29 -13.06 -20.70
C ILE A 39 -1.62 -11.58 -20.52
N GLU A 40 -2.81 -11.17 -20.94
CA GLU A 40 -3.35 -9.84 -20.66
C GLU A 40 -3.75 -9.72 -19.18
N ASN A 41 -3.59 -8.53 -18.59
CA ASN A 41 -3.82 -8.30 -17.17
C ASN A 41 -5.27 -8.62 -16.74
N GLU A 42 -6.24 -8.35 -17.61
CA GLU A 42 -7.66 -8.62 -17.38
C GLU A 42 -7.98 -10.13 -17.28
N LYS A 43 -7.15 -10.99 -17.88
CA LYS A 43 -7.28 -12.45 -17.84
C LYS A 43 -6.62 -13.08 -16.62
N LEU A 44 -5.79 -12.31 -15.89
CA LEU A 44 -5.02 -12.81 -14.77
C LEU A 44 -5.88 -13.43 -13.65
N PRO A 45 -6.99 -12.82 -13.19
CA PRO A 45 -7.80 -13.39 -12.11
C PRO A 45 -8.40 -14.78 -12.42
N ASN A 46 -8.58 -15.09 -13.70
CA ASN A 46 -9.15 -16.35 -14.16
C ASN A 46 -8.10 -17.37 -14.63
N HIS A 47 -6.81 -17.06 -14.48
CA HIS A 47 -5.75 -17.95 -14.94
C HIS A 47 -5.58 -19.14 -13.98
N PRO A 48 -5.57 -20.41 -14.46
CA PRO A 48 -5.58 -21.59 -13.60
C PRO A 48 -4.32 -21.76 -12.73
N TYR A 49 -3.22 -21.14 -13.12
CA TYR A 49 -1.95 -21.18 -12.39
C TYR A 49 -1.61 -19.85 -11.74
N PHE A 50 -2.60 -19.03 -11.48
CA PHE A 50 -2.47 -17.78 -10.71
C PHE A 50 -3.20 -17.91 -9.37
N LEU A 51 -2.53 -17.49 -8.31
CA LEU A 51 -3.12 -17.38 -6.97
C LEU A 51 -2.79 -16.02 -6.39
N GLN A 52 -3.79 -15.33 -5.87
CA GLN A 52 -3.59 -14.11 -5.09
C GLN A 52 -4.02 -14.35 -3.64
N VAL A 53 -3.10 -14.14 -2.72
CA VAL A 53 -3.36 -14.16 -1.29
C VAL A 53 -3.55 -12.73 -0.81
N ASN A 54 -4.70 -12.46 -0.24
CA ASN A 54 -5.02 -11.18 0.40
C ASN A 54 -5.02 -11.36 1.91
N PRO A 55 -4.67 -10.35 2.69
CA PRO A 55 -4.88 -10.39 4.12
C PRO A 55 -6.39 -10.46 4.41
N ASP A 56 -6.80 -11.38 5.26
CA ASP A 56 -8.15 -11.39 5.82
C ASP A 56 -8.20 -10.32 6.90
N GLU A 57 -9.07 -9.33 6.71
CA GLU A 57 -9.15 -8.15 7.57
C GLU A 57 -7.76 -7.46 7.75
N THR A 58 -6.95 -7.99 8.67
CA THR A 58 -5.66 -7.39 9.05
C THR A 58 -4.48 -8.36 9.05
N THR A 59 -4.70 -9.64 8.74
CA THR A 59 -3.65 -10.67 8.85
C THR A 59 -3.64 -11.63 7.66
N VAL A 60 -2.45 -12.15 7.32
CA VAL A 60 -2.28 -13.30 6.45
C VAL A 60 -1.95 -14.49 7.36
N SER A 61 -2.86 -15.45 7.42
CA SER A 61 -2.78 -16.58 8.34
C SER A 61 -1.86 -17.70 7.85
N ILE A 62 -1.49 -18.61 8.74
CA ILE A 62 -0.72 -19.81 8.39
C ILE A 62 -1.52 -20.73 7.45
N GLU A 63 -2.84 -20.76 7.57
CA GLU A 63 -3.73 -21.56 6.73
C GLU A 63 -3.65 -21.08 5.27
N GLN A 64 -3.70 -19.77 5.03
CA GLN A 64 -3.53 -19.19 3.70
C GLN A 64 -2.15 -19.52 3.09
N VAL A 65 -1.11 -19.53 3.92
CA VAL A 65 0.24 -19.93 3.47
C VAL A 65 0.29 -21.43 3.14
N ARG A 66 -0.40 -22.28 3.89
CA ARG A 66 -0.50 -23.72 3.59
C ARG A 66 -1.27 -23.99 2.29
N GLU A 67 -2.37 -23.27 2.04
CA GLU A 67 -3.10 -23.34 0.77
C GLU A 67 -2.20 -22.95 -0.41
N LEU A 68 -1.40 -21.89 -0.23
CA LEU A 68 -0.41 -21.48 -1.21
C LEU A 68 0.64 -22.58 -1.47
N GLN A 69 1.16 -23.23 -0.42
CA GLN A 69 2.10 -24.35 -0.55
C GLN A 69 1.46 -25.50 -1.31
N HIS A 70 0.22 -25.86 -1.00
CA HIS A 70 -0.50 -26.89 -1.74
C HIS A 70 -0.69 -26.52 -3.21
N PHE A 71 -1.10 -25.29 -3.50
CA PHE A 71 -1.25 -24.78 -4.86
C PHE A 71 0.07 -24.88 -5.66
N THR A 72 1.21 -24.61 -5.03
CA THR A 72 2.51 -24.64 -5.70
C THR A 72 3.02 -26.07 -5.97
N GLN A 73 2.47 -27.09 -5.32
CA GLN A 73 2.79 -28.50 -5.58
C GLN A 73 2.01 -29.12 -6.75
N LEU A 74 0.94 -28.47 -7.23
CA LEU A 74 0.16 -28.96 -8.36
C LEU A 74 1.02 -28.94 -9.63
N LYS A 75 0.81 -29.93 -10.52
CA LYS A 75 1.51 -29.97 -11.81
C LYS A 75 0.98 -28.89 -12.75
N THR A 76 1.89 -28.21 -13.43
CA THR A 76 1.57 -27.24 -14.48
C THR A 76 1.78 -27.86 -15.87
N ILE A 77 1.05 -27.38 -16.88
CA ILE A 77 1.17 -27.80 -18.27
C ILE A 77 1.81 -26.66 -19.07
N GLY A 78 2.70 -27.00 -19.99
CA GLY A 78 3.35 -26.04 -20.89
C GLY A 78 4.88 -26.10 -20.83
N SER A 79 5.52 -25.35 -21.73
CA SER A 79 6.99 -25.33 -21.91
C SER A 79 7.64 -24.03 -21.44
N ALA A 80 6.85 -23.02 -21.03
CA ALA A 80 7.39 -21.76 -20.52
C ALA A 80 8.20 -21.98 -19.23
N PRO A 81 9.28 -21.22 -18.99
CA PRO A 81 10.10 -21.38 -17.79
C PRO A 81 9.30 -21.07 -16.52
N ILE A 82 8.48 -20.01 -16.52
CA ILE A 82 7.51 -19.71 -15.45
C ILE A 82 6.11 -19.95 -15.99
N ARG A 83 5.35 -20.80 -15.32
CA ARG A 83 3.99 -21.18 -15.67
C ARG A 83 2.99 -20.89 -14.57
N ARG A 84 3.49 -20.66 -13.36
CA ARG A 84 2.70 -20.36 -12.18
C ARG A 84 3.18 -19.09 -11.53
N ALA A 85 2.25 -18.30 -11.02
CA ALA A 85 2.57 -17.13 -10.26
C ALA A 85 1.67 -16.97 -9.02
N VAL A 86 2.25 -16.47 -7.95
CA VAL A 86 1.54 -16.14 -6.72
C VAL A 86 1.84 -14.71 -6.35
N ILE A 87 0.79 -13.95 -6.06
CA ILE A 87 0.91 -12.62 -5.44
C ILE A 87 0.46 -12.72 -3.99
N ILE A 88 1.29 -12.26 -3.06
CA ILE A 88 0.93 -12.09 -1.65
C ILE A 88 0.83 -10.59 -1.38
N LEU A 89 -0.41 -10.09 -1.31
CA LEU A 89 -0.65 -8.69 -0.99
C LEU A 89 -0.48 -8.48 0.51
N GLY A 90 0.22 -7.41 0.90
CA GLY A 90 0.43 -7.09 2.30
C GLY A 90 1.19 -8.20 3.06
N ALA A 91 2.27 -8.73 2.48
CA ALA A 91 3.04 -9.81 3.10
C ALA A 91 3.56 -9.47 4.51
N GLY A 92 3.68 -8.18 4.85
CA GLY A 92 4.00 -7.72 6.20
C GLY A 92 2.90 -8.00 7.24
N TYR A 93 1.69 -8.35 6.81
CA TYR A 93 0.58 -8.76 7.68
C TYR A 93 0.59 -10.28 7.98
N MET A 94 1.57 -11.03 7.48
CA MET A 94 1.74 -12.43 7.88
C MET A 94 2.04 -12.53 9.37
N THR A 95 1.35 -13.46 10.06
CA THR A 95 1.75 -13.82 11.43
C THR A 95 3.16 -14.41 11.43
N THR A 96 3.83 -14.43 12.56
CA THR A 96 5.19 -15.02 12.68
C THR A 96 5.20 -16.49 12.24
N GLU A 97 4.14 -17.24 12.58
CA GLU A 97 3.95 -18.63 12.18
C GLU A 97 3.77 -18.77 10.67
N ALA A 98 2.98 -17.88 10.05
CA ALA A 98 2.80 -17.81 8.60
C ALA A 98 4.11 -17.50 7.89
N GLN A 99 4.90 -16.54 8.40
CA GLN A 99 6.22 -16.21 7.84
C GLN A 99 7.18 -17.40 7.93
N ASN A 100 7.21 -18.10 9.06
CA ASN A 100 8.04 -19.30 9.22
C ASN A 100 7.60 -20.46 8.30
N ALA A 101 6.29 -20.66 8.13
CA ALA A 101 5.78 -21.63 7.17
C ALA A 101 6.17 -21.27 5.73
N PHE A 102 6.16 -19.99 5.38
CA PHE A 102 6.51 -19.50 4.04
C PHE A 102 7.98 -19.71 3.68
N LEU A 103 8.88 -19.73 4.67
CA LEU A 103 10.32 -20.00 4.45
C LEU A 103 10.57 -21.31 3.69
N LYS A 104 9.81 -22.37 3.95
CA LYS A 104 9.96 -23.65 3.25
C LYS A 104 9.78 -23.49 1.74
N LEU A 105 8.82 -22.66 1.31
CA LEU A 105 8.57 -22.40 -0.11
C LEU A 105 9.69 -21.54 -0.73
N LEU A 106 10.28 -20.63 0.04
CA LEU A 106 11.39 -19.79 -0.43
C LEU A 106 12.72 -20.55 -0.50
N GLU A 107 12.90 -21.60 0.31
CA GLU A 107 14.10 -22.44 0.30
C GLU A 107 14.10 -23.45 -0.86
N GLU A 108 12.94 -24.01 -1.17
CA GLU A 108 12.76 -25.00 -2.26
C GLU A 108 11.61 -24.55 -3.19
N PRO A 109 11.77 -23.41 -3.90
CA PRO A 109 10.73 -22.92 -4.78
C PRO A 109 10.58 -23.85 -6.00
N PRO A 110 9.37 -24.22 -6.42
CA PRO A 110 9.17 -24.93 -7.68
C PRO A 110 9.74 -24.11 -8.85
N ALA A 111 10.51 -24.77 -9.71
CA ALA A 111 11.28 -24.12 -10.78
C ALA A 111 10.42 -23.29 -11.75
N ASP A 112 9.12 -23.64 -11.87
CA ASP A 112 8.15 -23.01 -12.75
C ASP A 112 7.28 -21.94 -12.07
N THR A 113 7.63 -21.54 -10.83
CA THR A 113 6.78 -20.66 -10.01
C THR A 113 7.50 -19.34 -9.69
N MET A 114 6.79 -18.23 -9.87
CA MET A 114 7.20 -16.89 -9.43
C MET A 114 6.34 -16.43 -8.26
N LEU A 115 7.00 -15.93 -7.22
CA LEU A 115 6.38 -15.36 -6.02
C LEU A 115 6.58 -13.84 -6.02
N VAL A 116 5.50 -13.08 -5.88
CA VAL A 116 5.54 -11.62 -5.78
C VAL A 116 4.90 -11.19 -4.47
N LEU A 117 5.68 -10.59 -3.59
CA LEU A 117 5.21 -10.06 -2.31
C LEU A 117 5.05 -8.56 -2.41
N THR A 118 4.04 -8.00 -1.76
CA THR A 118 3.96 -6.55 -1.53
C THR A 118 4.11 -6.25 -0.05
N VAL A 119 4.97 -5.29 0.30
CA VAL A 119 5.21 -4.86 1.68
C VAL A 119 5.33 -3.35 1.77
N GLU A 120 5.01 -2.79 2.92
CA GLU A 120 5.16 -1.34 3.15
C GLU A 120 6.61 -0.97 3.47
N ASN A 121 7.29 -1.82 4.23
CA ASN A 121 8.70 -1.70 4.55
C ASN A 121 9.33 -3.08 4.77
N GLU A 122 10.64 -3.18 4.58
CA GLU A 122 11.38 -4.45 4.70
C GLU A 122 11.36 -5.04 6.11
N ARG A 123 11.24 -4.19 7.14
CA ARG A 123 11.23 -4.61 8.56
C ARG A 123 9.95 -5.35 8.96
N ALA A 124 8.92 -5.30 8.12
CA ALA A 124 7.67 -6.03 8.33
C ALA A 124 7.82 -7.54 8.07
N LEU A 125 8.92 -7.96 7.42
CA LEU A 125 9.24 -9.36 7.16
C LEU A 125 10.45 -9.79 7.98
N LEU A 126 10.50 -11.09 8.30
CA LEU A 126 11.66 -11.67 8.96
C LEU A 126 12.92 -11.51 8.09
N PRO A 127 14.09 -11.26 8.69
CA PRO A 127 15.35 -11.18 7.95
C PRO A 127 15.65 -12.42 7.10
N THR A 128 15.19 -13.58 7.55
CA THR A 128 15.30 -14.87 6.84
C THR A 128 14.47 -14.91 5.56
N ILE A 129 13.33 -14.22 5.48
CA ILE A 129 12.56 -14.01 4.24
C ILE A 129 13.30 -13.02 3.35
N MET A 130 13.69 -11.87 3.91
CA MET A 130 14.34 -10.79 3.14
C MET A 130 15.66 -11.25 2.48
N SER A 131 16.39 -12.20 3.09
CA SER A 131 17.60 -12.78 2.49
C SER A 131 17.33 -13.69 1.27
N ARG A 132 16.09 -14.13 1.06
CA ARG A 132 15.66 -15.06 0.00
C ARG A 132 14.79 -14.45 -1.08
N VAL A 133 14.34 -13.22 -0.87
CA VAL A 133 13.55 -12.46 -1.86
C VAL A 133 14.39 -11.31 -2.41
N ARG A 134 14.16 -10.94 -3.66
CA ARG A 134 14.76 -9.74 -4.26
C ARG A 134 13.90 -8.53 -3.93
N PRO A 135 14.34 -7.58 -3.10
CA PRO A 135 13.60 -6.36 -2.84
C PRO A 135 13.65 -5.43 -4.05
N ILE A 136 12.50 -4.89 -4.42
CA ILE A 136 12.35 -3.88 -5.48
C ILE A 136 11.63 -2.69 -4.86
N PRO A 137 12.32 -1.54 -4.70
CA PRO A 137 11.72 -0.35 -4.13
C PRO A 137 10.73 0.28 -5.13
N VAL A 138 9.47 0.36 -4.73
CA VAL A 138 8.43 1.10 -5.47
C VAL A 138 8.42 2.53 -4.97
N ARG A 139 9.15 3.38 -5.69
CA ARG A 139 9.31 4.82 -5.38
C ARG A 139 8.09 5.60 -5.82
N GLN A 140 7.88 6.76 -5.21
CA GLN A 140 6.91 7.73 -5.70
C GLN A 140 7.22 8.13 -7.14
N VAL A 141 6.18 8.19 -7.95
CA VAL A 141 6.28 8.69 -9.32
C VAL A 141 6.43 10.21 -9.28
N PRO A 142 7.30 10.82 -10.11
CA PRO A 142 7.43 12.27 -10.18
C PRO A 142 6.07 12.96 -10.43
N GLU A 143 5.80 14.05 -9.71
CA GLU A 143 4.54 14.81 -9.79
C GLU A 143 4.10 15.09 -11.24
N ALA A 144 5.04 15.56 -12.07
CA ALA A 144 4.76 15.87 -13.46
C ALA A 144 4.27 14.64 -14.26
N ALA A 145 4.86 13.46 -14.02
CA ALA A 145 4.48 12.25 -14.73
C ALA A 145 3.11 11.73 -14.26
N VAL A 146 2.82 11.82 -12.94
CA VAL A 146 1.50 11.46 -12.39
C VAL A 146 0.42 12.36 -12.96
N ARG A 147 0.65 13.68 -12.93
CA ARG A 147 -0.32 14.64 -13.46
C ARG A 147 -0.56 14.44 -14.95
N ALA A 148 0.50 14.31 -15.76
CA ALA A 148 0.38 14.09 -17.19
C ALA A 148 -0.47 12.85 -17.52
N HIS A 149 -0.21 11.73 -16.84
CA HIS A 149 -0.94 10.49 -17.07
C HIS A 149 -2.45 10.63 -16.80
N PHE A 150 -2.82 11.27 -15.69
CA PHE A 150 -4.24 11.39 -15.34
C PHE A 150 -4.97 12.49 -16.12
N THR A 151 -4.28 13.56 -16.54
CA THR A 151 -4.90 14.62 -17.37
C THR A 151 -5.23 14.17 -18.79
N GLU A 152 -4.74 13.03 -19.24
CA GLU A 152 -5.18 12.42 -20.51
C GLU A 152 -6.67 11.98 -20.47
N ASN A 153 -7.18 11.60 -19.28
CA ASN A 153 -8.50 11.00 -19.14
C ASN A 153 -9.44 11.74 -18.18
N PHE A 154 -8.92 12.69 -17.39
CA PHE A 154 -9.69 13.41 -16.37
C PHE A 154 -9.43 14.92 -16.44
N ASP A 155 -10.43 15.68 -15.99
CA ASP A 155 -10.32 17.14 -15.89
C ASP A 155 -9.16 17.57 -14.98
N GLN A 156 -8.44 18.62 -15.38
CA GLN A 156 -7.27 19.12 -14.67
C GLN A 156 -7.57 19.48 -13.21
N ALA A 157 -8.71 20.13 -12.93
CA ALA A 157 -9.09 20.50 -11.56
C ALA A 157 -9.36 19.27 -10.68
N ALA A 158 -9.95 18.20 -11.25
CA ALA A 158 -10.15 16.94 -10.57
C ALA A 158 -8.80 16.27 -10.27
N VAL A 159 -7.87 16.26 -11.23
CA VAL A 159 -6.51 15.70 -11.05
C VAL A 159 -5.73 16.46 -9.97
N GLU A 160 -5.80 17.81 -9.96
CA GLU A 160 -5.17 18.63 -8.92
C GLU A 160 -5.70 18.28 -7.52
N LYS A 161 -7.02 18.16 -7.40
CA LYS A 161 -7.69 17.80 -6.13
C LYS A 161 -7.31 16.38 -5.69
N ALA A 162 -7.34 15.42 -6.61
CA ALA A 162 -6.96 14.03 -6.32
C ALA A 162 -5.47 13.93 -5.93
N TYR A 163 -4.59 14.66 -6.62
CA TYR A 163 -3.18 14.75 -6.26
C TYR A 163 -2.98 15.27 -4.84
N PHE A 164 -3.63 16.38 -4.49
CA PHE A 164 -3.57 16.95 -3.15
C PHE A 164 -4.03 15.96 -2.07
N LEU A 165 -5.15 15.28 -2.30
CA LEU A 165 -5.74 14.36 -1.34
C LEU A 165 -4.97 13.04 -1.19
N SER A 166 -4.32 12.58 -2.25
CA SER A 166 -3.58 11.32 -2.29
C SER A 166 -2.10 11.44 -1.91
N GLY A 167 -1.57 12.68 -1.82
CA GLY A 167 -0.12 12.89 -1.73
C GLY A 167 0.64 12.40 -2.97
N GLY A 168 -0.03 12.34 -4.13
CA GLY A 168 0.57 11.87 -5.39
C GLY A 168 0.73 10.35 -5.50
N LEU A 169 0.04 9.57 -4.67
CA LEU A 169 0.04 8.11 -4.77
C LEU A 169 -0.86 7.66 -5.93
N PRO A 170 -0.32 7.04 -7.01
CA PRO A 170 -1.09 6.79 -8.24
C PRO A 170 -2.32 5.91 -8.03
N GLY A 171 -2.22 4.84 -7.25
CA GLY A 171 -3.35 3.95 -6.97
C GLY A 171 -4.49 4.65 -6.22
N LEU A 172 -4.16 5.51 -5.25
CA LEU A 172 -5.15 6.31 -4.53
C LEU A 172 -5.72 7.42 -5.40
N MET A 173 -4.90 8.05 -6.26
CA MET A 173 -5.38 9.02 -7.24
C MET A 173 -6.42 8.42 -8.18
N GLN A 174 -6.12 7.26 -8.73
CA GLN A 174 -7.05 6.53 -9.61
C GLN A 174 -8.38 6.27 -8.90
N ALA A 175 -8.34 5.72 -7.70
CA ALA A 175 -9.54 5.44 -6.91
C ALA A 175 -10.36 6.70 -6.60
N LEU A 176 -9.70 7.82 -6.27
CA LEU A 176 -10.37 9.10 -6.03
C LEU A 176 -10.98 9.71 -7.30
N LEU A 177 -10.34 9.52 -8.46
CA LEU A 177 -10.83 10.02 -9.75
C LEU A 177 -11.98 9.18 -10.31
N GLN A 178 -11.97 7.86 -10.04
CA GLN A 178 -13.00 6.92 -10.47
C GLN A 178 -14.14 6.75 -9.46
N ASP A 179 -14.09 7.47 -8.33
CA ASP A 179 -15.02 7.33 -7.19
C ASP A 179 -15.12 5.87 -6.66
N GLU A 180 -13.99 5.17 -6.66
CA GLU A 180 -13.90 3.78 -6.24
C GLU A 180 -13.93 3.68 -4.71
N GLN A 181 -15.09 3.41 -4.14
CA GLN A 181 -15.29 3.31 -2.70
C GLN A 181 -14.63 2.09 -2.05
N THR A 182 -14.27 1.09 -2.85
CA THR A 182 -13.64 -0.16 -2.39
C THR A 182 -12.16 0.00 -2.05
N HIS A 183 -11.51 1.09 -2.50
CA HIS A 183 -10.11 1.32 -2.21
C HIS A 183 -9.91 1.63 -0.71
N PRO A 184 -9.01 0.91 0.00
CA PRO A 184 -8.88 0.99 1.47
C PRO A 184 -8.60 2.39 2.03
N LEU A 185 -7.99 3.27 1.23
CA LEU A 185 -7.63 4.62 1.67
C LEU A 185 -8.65 5.69 1.30
N VAL A 186 -9.65 5.42 0.47
CA VAL A 186 -10.65 6.43 0.07
C VAL A 186 -11.48 6.88 1.28
N GLY A 187 -11.98 5.94 2.08
CA GLY A 187 -12.67 6.25 3.33
C GLY A 187 -11.79 7.03 4.33
N ALA A 188 -10.53 6.63 4.45
CA ALA A 188 -9.57 7.31 5.31
C ALA A 188 -9.31 8.76 4.85
N VAL A 189 -9.20 9.02 3.54
CA VAL A 189 -9.08 10.39 3.00
C VAL A 189 -10.32 11.22 3.28
N ALA A 190 -11.52 10.64 3.14
CA ALA A 190 -12.77 11.33 3.47
C ALA A 190 -12.82 11.71 4.96
N THR A 191 -12.45 10.80 5.85
CA THR A 191 -12.36 11.03 7.29
C THR A 191 -11.30 12.09 7.62
N ALA A 192 -10.11 12.01 7.05
CA ALA A 192 -9.04 12.99 7.25
C ALA A 192 -9.47 14.40 6.80
N LYS A 193 -10.11 14.51 5.64
CA LYS A 193 -10.65 15.77 5.14
C LYS A 193 -11.70 16.33 6.08
N ASN A 194 -12.61 15.50 6.59
CA ASN A 194 -13.63 15.88 7.56
C ASN A 194 -12.99 16.43 8.85
N ILE A 195 -11.97 15.74 9.39
CA ILE A 195 -11.21 16.20 10.56
C ILE A 195 -10.58 17.58 10.32
N LEU A 196 -9.95 17.80 9.16
CA LEU A 196 -9.28 19.09 8.85
C LEU A 196 -10.24 20.27 8.66
N GLN A 197 -11.51 20.01 8.34
CA GLN A 197 -12.54 21.03 8.09
C GLN A 197 -13.37 21.35 9.33
N LYS A 198 -13.48 20.44 10.29
CA LYS A 198 -14.32 20.58 11.47
C LYS A 198 -13.67 21.40 12.58
N PRO A 199 -14.49 22.12 13.39
CA PRO A 199 -14.01 22.73 14.62
C PRO A 199 -13.65 21.66 15.65
N THR A 200 -12.80 22.01 16.62
CA THR A 200 -12.21 21.09 17.62
C THR A 200 -13.27 20.25 18.34
N PHE A 201 -14.41 20.84 18.73
CA PHE A 201 -15.47 20.09 19.39
C PHE A 201 -16.04 18.96 18.53
N GLU A 202 -16.31 19.22 17.25
CA GLU A 202 -16.84 18.22 16.34
C GLU A 202 -15.81 17.12 16.02
N ARG A 203 -14.52 17.48 15.99
CA ARG A 203 -13.43 16.49 15.84
C ARG A 203 -13.37 15.52 17.01
N LEU A 204 -13.55 16.02 18.23
CA LEU A 204 -13.56 15.19 19.44
C LEU A 204 -14.69 14.14 19.42
N LEU A 205 -15.83 14.42 18.80
CA LEU A 205 -16.91 13.46 18.67
C LEU A 205 -16.54 12.24 17.81
N LEU A 206 -15.58 12.38 16.89
CA LEU A 206 -15.10 11.27 16.04
C LEU A 206 -14.15 10.32 16.78
N VAL A 207 -13.61 10.72 17.92
CA VAL A 207 -12.61 9.93 18.65
C VAL A 207 -13.15 8.59 19.11
N ASP A 208 -14.40 8.55 19.62
CA ASP A 208 -14.99 7.31 20.14
C ASP A 208 -15.19 6.25 19.04
N GLU A 209 -15.54 6.65 17.84
CA GLU A 209 -15.68 5.74 16.69
C GLU A 209 -14.33 5.26 16.19
N LEU A 210 -13.42 6.20 15.89
CA LEU A 210 -12.08 5.89 15.38
C LEU A 210 -11.25 5.06 16.36
N SER A 211 -11.41 5.28 17.68
CA SER A 211 -10.63 4.53 18.68
C SER A 211 -10.97 3.05 18.76
N LYS A 212 -12.17 2.65 18.32
CA LYS A 212 -12.62 1.25 18.29
C LYS A 212 -12.03 0.47 17.11
N LYS A 213 -11.61 1.18 16.04
CA LYS A 213 -11.15 0.60 14.78
C LYS A 213 -9.71 1.04 14.50
N LYS A 214 -8.74 0.33 15.12
CA LYS A 214 -7.31 0.71 15.05
C LYS A 214 -6.77 0.89 13.64
N ASP A 215 -7.21 0.06 12.69
CA ASP A 215 -6.73 0.12 11.30
C ASP A 215 -7.31 1.31 10.54
N GLU A 216 -8.59 1.66 10.77
CA GLU A 216 -9.16 2.91 10.25
C GLU A 216 -8.44 4.14 10.84
N ALA A 217 -8.13 4.12 12.14
CA ALA A 217 -7.38 5.19 12.78
C ALA A 217 -5.99 5.36 12.15
N ARG A 218 -5.24 4.26 11.93
CA ARG A 218 -3.93 4.30 11.26
C ARG A 218 -4.03 4.79 9.82
N SER A 219 -4.99 4.29 9.06
CA SER A 219 -5.22 4.74 7.68
C SER A 219 -5.60 6.22 7.63
N THR A 220 -6.37 6.72 8.61
CA THR A 220 -6.73 8.13 8.74
C THR A 220 -5.50 8.99 9.09
N LEU A 221 -4.61 8.53 9.98
CA LEU A 221 -3.34 9.21 10.26
C LEU A 221 -2.48 9.31 9.00
N GLN A 222 -2.34 8.22 8.26
CA GLN A 222 -1.61 8.22 6.99
C GLN A 222 -2.20 9.21 5.98
N ALA A 223 -3.52 9.28 5.87
CA ALA A 223 -4.19 10.23 4.98
C ALA A 223 -3.97 11.69 5.44
N LEU A 224 -4.05 11.96 6.75
CA LEU A 224 -3.73 13.27 7.33
C LEU A 224 -2.29 13.68 7.04
N GLN A 225 -1.33 12.77 7.22
CA GLN A 225 0.07 13.02 6.90
C GLN A 225 0.24 13.41 5.43
N GLN A 226 -0.30 12.62 4.50
CA GLN A 226 -0.17 12.87 3.05
C GLN A 226 -0.79 14.20 2.63
N ILE A 227 -1.97 14.51 3.14
CA ILE A 227 -2.64 15.80 2.86
C ILE A 227 -1.81 16.96 3.42
N ALA A 228 -1.27 16.82 4.64
CA ALA A 228 -0.48 17.86 5.27
C ALA A 228 0.89 18.05 4.61
N GLU A 229 1.58 16.99 4.19
CA GLU A 229 2.83 17.07 3.42
C GLU A 229 2.62 17.80 2.09
N THR A 230 1.59 17.39 1.34
CA THR A 230 1.25 18.05 0.06
C THR A 230 0.86 19.51 0.27
N GLY A 231 0.08 19.79 1.34
CA GLY A 231 -0.31 21.13 1.72
C GLY A 231 0.88 22.01 2.11
N LEU A 232 1.85 21.45 2.84
CA LEU A 232 3.08 22.13 3.22
C LEU A 232 3.94 22.47 1.99
N GLN A 233 4.11 21.52 1.07
CA GLN A 233 4.84 21.75 -0.19
C GLN A 233 4.17 22.83 -1.03
N GLY A 234 2.84 22.80 -1.17
CA GLY A 234 2.07 23.82 -1.89
C GLY A 234 2.20 25.21 -1.25
N ALA A 235 2.08 25.29 0.07
CA ALA A 235 2.24 26.53 0.82
C ALA A 235 3.67 27.09 0.72
N GLY A 236 4.69 26.23 0.71
CA GLY A 236 6.10 26.60 0.50
C GLY A 236 6.32 27.22 -0.88
N LYS A 237 5.76 26.63 -1.95
CA LYS A 237 5.82 27.18 -3.32
C LYS A 237 5.14 28.57 -3.42
N GLN A 238 4.08 28.79 -2.63
CA GLN A 238 3.33 30.07 -2.61
C GLN A 238 3.87 31.07 -1.60
N HIS A 239 4.85 30.71 -0.78
CA HIS A 239 5.42 31.51 0.32
C HIS A 239 4.35 31.96 1.36
N ASP A 240 3.31 31.14 1.56
CA ASP A 240 2.21 31.40 2.52
C ASP A 240 2.58 30.90 3.92
N ASN A 241 3.16 31.80 4.71
CA ASN A 241 3.62 31.50 6.07
C ASN A 241 2.50 31.00 7.01
N ALA A 242 1.26 31.47 6.83
CA ALA A 242 0.13 31.04 7.67
C ALA A 242 -0.22 29.59 7.39
N LYS A 243 -0.31 29.21 6.10
CA LYS A 243 -0.55 27.82 5.69
C LYS A 243 0.63 26.91 6.05
N ILE A 244 1.88 27.38 5.90
CA ILE A 244 3.08 26.63 6.32
C ILE A 244 2.98 26.28 7.80
N LYS A 245 2.69 27.26 8.66
CA LYS A 245 2.53 27.03 10.11
C LYS A 245 1.42 26.03 10.40
N ARG A 246 0.26 26.18 9.78
CA ARG A 246 -0.88 25.25 9.94
C ARG A 246 -0.51 23.82 9.58
N TRP A 247 0.06 23.59 8.40
CA TRP A 247 0.42 22.26 7.95
C TRP A 247 1.54 21.63 8.78
N HIS A 248 2.49 22.43 9.23
CA HIS A 248 3.53 21.97 10.15
C HIS A 248 2.93 21.51 11.48
N THR A 249 1.96 22.24 12.04
CA THR A 249 1.26 21.83 13.28
C THR A 249 0.54 20.50 13.08
N VAL A 250 -0.18 20.33 11.97
CA VAL A 250 -0.85 19.05 11.65
C VAL A 250 0.15 17.90 11.54
N LEU A 251 1.26 18.09 10.80
CA LEU A 251 2.29 17.06 10.65
C LEU A 251 2.93 16.66 11.98
N THR A 252 3.24 17.62 12.82
CA THR A 252 3.81 17.35 14.15
C THR A 252 2.83 16.52 14.99
N ALA A 253 1.55 16.89 15.00
CA ALA A 253 0.53 16.17 15.75
C ALA A 253 0.31 14.73 15.22
N VAL A 254 0.34 14.55 13.92
CA VAL A 254 0.23 13.21 13.29
C VAL A 254 1.44 12.36 13.63
N TYR A 255 2.65 12.90 13.52
CA TYR A 255 3.89 12.19 13.87
C TYR A 255 3.91 11.71 15.33
N GLU A 256 3.51 12.58 16.27
CA GLU A 256 3.40 12.19 17.68
C GLU A 256 2.33 11.12 17.92
N ALA A 257 1.21 11.18 17.20
CA ALA A 257 0.19 10.16 17.26
C ALA A 257 0.68 8.81 16.72
N GLU A 258 1.37 8.78 15.56
CA GLU A 258 1.95 7.55 15.00
C GLU A 258 2.98 6.92 15.94
N LYS A 259 3.86 7.73 16.53
CA LYS A 259 4.84 7.29 17.52
C LYS A 259 4.17 6.67 18.75
N ALA A 260 3.10 7.28 19.24
CA ALA A 260 2.33 6.76 20.35
C ALA A 260 1.59 5.45 20.00
N PHE A 261 1.03 5.33 18.78
CA PHE A 261 0.44 4.08 18.29
C PHE A 261 1.48 2.97 18.15
N ALA A 262 2.68 3.29 17.69
CA ALA A 262 3.79 2.32 17.60
C ALA A 262 4.23 1.81 19.00
N ALA A 263 4.10 2.65 20.02
CA ALA A 263 4.35 2.29 21.42
C ALA A 263 3.13 1.62 22.11
N ASN A 264 2.10 1.22 21.36
CA ASN A 264 0.87 0.62 21.87
C ASN A 264 0.12 1.48 22.91
N ALA A 265 0.21 2.80 22.81
CA ALA A 265 -0.55 3.70 23.67
C ALA A 265 -2.07 3.57 23.45
N ASN A 266 -2.85 4.03 24.44
CA ASN A 266 -4.30 3.98 24.35
C ASN A 266 -4.81 4.84 23.18
N ALA A 267 -5.48 4.19 22.22
CA ALA A 267 -5.94 4.83 20.99
C ALA A 267 -6.84 6.05 21.22
N LYS A 268 -7.72 5.99 22.23
CA LYS A 268 -8.61 7.10 22.55
C LYS A 268 -7.83 8.33 23.03
N ILE A 269 -6.81 8.14 23.87
CA ILE A 269 -5.96 9.24 24.36
C ILE A 269 -5.16 9.83 23.21
N VAL A 270 -4.54 8.98 22.39
CA VAL A 270 -3.74 9.42 21.24
C VAL A 270 -4.57 10.26 20.26
N LEU A 271 -5.76 9.75 19.89
CA LEU A 271 -6.65 10.46 18.98
C LEU A 271 -7.20 11.76 19.60
N THR A 272 -7.51 11.77 20.91
CA THR A 272 -7.93 12.99 21.59
C THR A 272 -6.86 14.06 21.52
N ASN A 273 -5.60 13.71 21.82
CA ASN A 273 -4.48 14.66 21.73
C ASN A 273 -4.28 15.16 20.29
N LEU A 274 -4.40 14.28 19.29
CA LEU A 274 -4.36 14.66 17.89
C LEU A 274 -5.44 15.69 17.54
N MET A 275 -6.70 15.45 17.95
CA MET A 275 -7.83 16.35 17.62
C MET A 275 -7.74 17.72 18.30
N LEU A 276 -7.01 17.81 19.42
CA LEU A 276 -6.78 19.05 20.17
C LEU A 276 -5.60 19.86 19.61
N ALA A 277 -4.70 19.25 18.86
CA ALA A 277 -3.42 19.87 18.49
C ALA A 277 -3.51 20.91 17.37
N PHE A 278 -4.58 20.95 16.56
CA PHE A 278 -4.71 21.85 15.41
C PHE A 278 -6.15 22.29 15.13
#